data_a4613421dac3012b2cfeaa8b01b674f3
#
_entry.id   a4613421dac3012b2cfeaa8b01b674f3
#
_cell.length_a   1.000
_cell.length_b   1.000
_cell.length_c   1.000
_cell.angle_alpha   90.00
_cell.angle_beta   90.00
_cell.angle_gamma   90.00
#
_symmetry.space_group_name_H-M   'P 1'
#
loop_
_entity.id
_entity.type
_entity.pdbx_description
1 polymer ?
#
loop_
_entity_poly.entity_id
_entity_poly.type
_entity_poly.pdbx_seq_one_letter_code
_entity_poly.pdbx_strand_id
1 'polypeptide(L)'
;MGKVKLINQDFADLLFRVLFCLIFIALGGEHLVKDDLIQKLMPSWVPLPKIVSIGCGLILLLGGGLIALGYKMRFAAILLGAFLIIVTAIVHGPAILSTPDFIKPESEWLWQILQRSNYVKNICLLGVCLLLLLNYQPGKWSLEAWLRRKEQ
;
A
#
# COMPACT_ATOMS: atom_id res chain seq x y z
N MET A 1 -25.30 20.18 22.49
CA MET A 1 -24.03 20.58 21.90
C MET A 1 -24.02 20.21 20.42
N GLY A 2 -24.19 21.17 19.52
CA GLY A 2 -24.13 20.95 18.07
C GLY A 2 -22.74 20.52 17.65
N LYS A 3 -22.60 19.35 16.98
CA LYS A 3 -21.32 18.92 16.38
C LYS A 3 -20.97 19.91 15.29
N VAL A 4 -19.96 20.73 15.49
CA VAL A 4 -19.37 21.55 14.42
C VAL A 4 -18.79 20.58 13.38
N LYS A 5 -19.46 20.41 12.24
CA LYS A 5 -18.94 19.65 11.10
C LYS A 5 -17.93 20.56 10.38
N LEU A 6 -16.67 20.48 10.77
CA LEU A 6 -15.56 21.23 10.15
C LEU A 6 -15.32 20.83 8.68
N ILE A 7 -15.63 19.59 8.29
CA ILE A 7 -15.41 19.04 6.94
C ILE A 7 -16.62 18.19 6.56
N ASN A 8 -17.03 18.26 5.29
CA ASN A 8 -18.03 17.36 4.72
C ASN A 8 -17.48 15.93 4.72
N GLN A 9 -18.27 14.98 5.26
CA GLN A 9 -17.86 13.57 5.38
C GLN A 9 -17.58 12.93 4.02
N ASP A 10 -18.34 13.26 2.97
CA ASP A 10 -18.12 12.72 1.62
C ASP A 10 -16.80 13.25 1.03
N PHE A 11 -16.46 14.52 1.29
CA PHE A 11 -15.17 15.08 0.89
C PHE A 11 -14.01 14.48 1.68
N ALA A 12 -14.17 14.29 2.98
CA ALA A 12 -13.14 13.64 3.82
C ALA A 12 -12.89 12.19 3.38
N ASP A 13 -13.94 11.43 3.04
CA ASP A 13 -13.81 10.08 2.49
C ASP A 13 -13.06 10.08 1.15
N LEU A 14 -13.43 10.96 0.22
CA LEU A 14 -12.72 11.08 -1.05
C LEU A 14 -11.24 11.42 -0.86
N LEU A 15 -10.96 12.43 -0.05
CA LEU A 15 -9.59 12.87 0.24
C LEU A 15 -8.77 11.76 0.88
N PHE A 16 -9.34 11.06 1.86
CA PHE A 16 -8.72 9.89 2.48
C PHE A 16 -8.36 8.83 1.44
N ARG A 17 -9.30 8.44 0.58
CA ARG A 17 -9.07 7.41 -0.45
C ARG A 17 -7.96 7.82 -1.43
N VAL A 18 -7.98 9.07 -1.88
CA VAL A 18 -6.94 9.59 -2.80
C VAL A 18 -5.57 9.59 -2.12
N LEU A 19 -5.45 10.14 -0.91
CA LEU A 19 -4.17 10.19 -0.20
C LEU A 19 -3.64 8.81 0.17
N PHE A 20 -4.51 7.91 0.62
CA PHE A 20 -4.10 6.56 1.02
C PHE A 20 -3.70 5.69 -0.17
N CYS A 21 -4.37 5.80 -1.32
CA CYS A 21 -4.04 4.98 -2.49
C CYS A 21 -2.77 5.43 -3.20
N LEU A 22 -2.33 6.69 -3.06
CA LEU A 22 -1.16 7.23 -3.77
C LEU A 22 0.09 6.38 -3.61
N ILE A 23 0.37 5.90 -2.40
CA ILE A 23 1.57 5.09 -2.16
C ILE A 23 1.52 3.76 -2.90
N PHE A 24 0.35 3.11 -2.93
CA PHE A 24 0.19 1.83 -3.61
C PHE A 24 0.23 1.97 -5.13
N ILE A 25 -0.36 3.04 -5.66
CA ILE A 25 -0.32 3.33 -7.10
C ILE A 25 1.09 3.70 -7.53
N ALA A 26 1.79 4.54 -6.77
CA ALA A 26 3.16 4.95 -7.08
C ALA A 26 4.11 3.75 -7.05
N LEU A 27 4.13 2.99 -5.94
CA LEU A 27 4.99 1.81 -5.81
C LEU A 27 4.61 0.71 -6.80
N GLY A 28 3.31 0.49 -7.06
CA GLY A 28 2.85 -0.46 -8.06
C GLY A 28 3.33 -0.09 -9.46
N GLY A 29 3.32 1.19 -9.81
CA GLY A 29 3.89 1.70 -11.07
C GLY A 29 5.41 1.50 -11.15
N GLU A 30 6.15 1.73 -10.06
CA GLU A 30 7.60 1.50 -10.01
C GLU A 30 7.96 0.03 -10.26
N HIS A 31 7.20 -0.91 -9.72
CA HIS A 31 7.37 -2.35 -9.98
C HIS A 31 7.22 -2.72 -11.47
N LEU A 32 6.47 -1.95 -12.24
CA LEU A 32 6.27 -2.21 -13.67
C LEU A 32 7.29 -1.48 -14.56
N VAL A 33 7.82 -0.34 -14.10
CA VAL A 33 8.68 0.54 -14.93
C VAL A 33 10.16 0.47 -14.53
N LYS A 34 10.46 0.31 -13.23
CA LYS A 34 11.82 0.35 -12.66
C LYS A 34 12.15 -0.95 -11.90
N ASP A 35 11.82 -2.09 -12.47
CA ASP A 35 11.91 -3.36 -11.76
C ASP A 35 13.34 -3.84 -11.47
N ASP A 36 14.37 -3.35 -12.19
CA ASP A 36 15.76 -3.75 -11.96
C ASP A 36 16.26 -3.44 -10.55
N LEU A 37 15.93 -2.26 -10.01
CA LEU A 37 16.29 -1.90 -8.64
C LEU A 37 15.51 -2.77 -7.64
N ILE A 38 14.23 -2.96 -7.89
CA ILE A 38 13.35 -3.75 -7.01
C ILE A 38 13.81 -5.20 -6.98
N GLN A 39 14.19 -5.78 -8.12
CA GLN A 39 14.74 -7.14 -8.19
C GLN A 39 16.03 -7.29 -7.37
N LYS A 40 16.93 -6.29 -7.36
CA LYS A 40 18.15 -6.28 -6.53
C LYS A 40 17.84 -6.23 -5.03
N LEU A 41 16.69 -5.68 -4.64
CA LEU A 41 16.24 -5.61 -3.24
C LEU A 41 15.54 -6.88 -2.78
N MET A 42 15.16 -7.77 -3.70
CA MET A 42 14.52 -9.04 -3.34
C MET A 42 15.54 -10.01 -2.72
N PRO A 43 15.11 -10.79 -1.73
CA PRO A 43 15.95 -11.88 -1.20
C PRO A 43 16.39 -12.84 -2.30
N SER A 44 17.63 -13.34 -2.24
CA SER A 44 18.23 -14.21 -3.27
C SER A 44 17.49 -15.53 -3.49
N TRP A 45 16.70 -15.98 -2.53
CA TRP A 45 15.88 -17.20 -2.64
C TRP A 45 14.57 -17.00 -3.42
N VAL A 46 14.19 -15.75 -3.78
CA VAL A 46 12.96 -15.48 -4.54
C VAL A 46 13.13 -15.99 -5.98
N PRO A 47 12.34 -16.98 -6.43
CA PRO A 47 12.42 -17.45 -7.80
C PRO A 47 11.82 -16.42 -8.76
N LEU A 48 12.39 -16.31 -9.97
CA LEU A 48 11.86 -15.47 -11.05
C LEU A 48 11.54 -14.03 -10.60
N PRO A 49 12.53 -13.27 -10.06
CA PRO A 49 12.29 -12.00 -9.38
C PRO A 49 11.52 -10.98 -10.24
N LYS A 50 11.71 -11.00 -11.56
CA LYS A 50 10.96 -10.15 -12.50
C LYS A 50 9.45 -10.46 -12.49
N ILE A 51 9.07 -11.74 -12.51
CA ILE A 51 7.66 -12.14 -12.49
C ILE A 51 7.03 -11.78 -11.15
N VAL A 52 7.76 -12.03 -10.05
CA VAL A 52 7.32 -11.65 -8.71
C VAL A 52 7.16 -10.14 -8.60
N SER A 53 8.09 -9.34 -9.14
CA SER A 53 7.99 -7.88 -9.16
C SER A 53 6.72 -7.42 -9.88
N ILE A 54 6.48 -7.92 -11.09
CA ILE A 54 5.26 -7.59 -11.86
C ILE A 54 4.00 -7.98 -11.08
N GLY A 55 3.97 -9.17 -10.49
CA GLY A 55 2.86 -9.64 -9.65
C GLY A 55 2.59 -8.71 -8.46
N CYS A 56 3.63 -8.29 -7.75
CA CYS A 56 3.55 -7.29 -6.68
C CYS A 56 2.98 -5.96 -7.19
N GLY A 57 3.48 -5.46 -8.32
CA GLY A 57 2.99 -4.24 -8.95
C GLY A 57 1.50 -4.30 -9.28
N LEU A 58 1.04 -5.41 -9.86
CA LEU A 58 -0.38 -5.62 -10.18
C LEU A 58 -1.25 -5.67 -8.92
N ILE A 59 -0.80 -6.33 -7.85
CA ILE A 59 -1.50 -6.36 -6.55
C ILE A 59 -1.66 -4.94 -5.99
N LEU A 60 -0.58 -4.17 -6.00
CA LEU A 60 -0.58 -2.80 -5.50
C LEU A 60 -1.49 -1.88 -6.31
N LEU A 61 -1.43 -1.96 -7.65
CA LEU A 61 -2.27 -1.16 -8.54
C LEU A 61 -3.75 -1.55 -8.43
N LEU A 62 -4.05 -2.85 -8.34
CA LEU A 62 -5.43 -3.32 -8.15
C LEU A 62 -5.99 -2.85 -6.82
N GLY A 63 -5.27 -3.11 -5.72
CA GLY A 63 -5.72 -2.70 -4.39
C GLY A 63 -5.84 -1.19 -4.24
N GLY A 64 -4.82 -0.43 -4.68
CA GLY A 64 -4.83 1.03 -4.68
C GLY A 64 -5.94 1.61 -5.56
N GLY A 65 -6.14 1.06 -6.76
CA GLY A 65 -7.21 1.47 -7.68
C GLY A 65 -8.61 1.23 -7.11
N LEU A 66 -8.85 0.09 -6.47
CA LEU A 66 -10.12 -0.21 -5.80
C LEU A 66 -10.40 0.78 -4.65
N ILE A 67 -9.37 1.14 -3.88
CA ILE A 67 -9.49 2.16 -2.82
C ILE A 67 -9.78 3.54 -3.42
N ALA A 68 -9.05 3.96 -4.44
CA ALA A 68 -9.27 5.25 -5.11
C ALA A 68 -10.71 5.39 -5.60
N LEU A 69 -11.23 4.35 -6.23
CA LEU A 69 -12.62 4.31 -6.73
C LEU A 69 -13.67 4.18 -5.62
N GLY A 70 -13.29 3.79 -4.41
CA GLY A 70 -14.24 3.48 -3.34
C GLY A 70 -15.12 2.28 -3.69
N TYR A 71 -14.51 1.22 -4.24
CA TYR A 71 -15.21 0.00 -4.67
C TYR A 71 -14.59 -1.24 -4.04
N LYS A 72 -15.42 -2.11 -3.48
CA LYS A 72 -15.00 -3.34 -2.79
C LYS A 72 -13.86 -3.09 -1.77
N MET A 73 -13.98 -2.02 -0.99
CA MET A 73 -12.93 -1.54 -0.07
C MET A 73 -12.41 -2.61 0.90
N ARG A 74 -13.30 -3.49 1.40
CA ARG A 74 -12.90 -4.59 2.29
C ARG A 74 -11.97 -5.59 1.58
N PHE A 75 -12.29 -5.93 0.34
CA PHE A 75 -11.43 -6.80 -0.47
C PHE A 75 -10.05 -6.15 -0.72
N ALA A 76 -10.04 -4.87 -1.10
CA ALA A 76 -8.80 -4.11 -1.29
C ALA A 76 -7.96 -4.06 0.01
N ALA A 77 -8.60 -3.85 1.15
CA ALA A 77 -7.94 -3.84 2.46
C ALA A 77 -7.31 -5.20 2.83
N ILE A 78 -7.99 -6.31 2.54
CA ILE A 78 -7.43 -7.66 2.73
C ILE A 78 -6.23 -7.87 1.80
N LEU A 79 -6.38 -7.55 0.51
CA LEU A 79 -5.34 -7.75 -0.49
C LEU A 79 -4.06 -6.96 -0.15
N LEU A 80 -4.20 -5.66 0.14
CA LEU A 80 -3.07 -4.80 0.51
C LEU A 80 -2.52 -5.13 1.90
N GLY A 81 -3.38 -5.44 2.86
CA GLY A 81 -2.96 -5.84 4.20
C GLY A 81 -2.13 -7.12 4.19
N ALA A 82 -2.56 -8.15 3.46
CA ALA A 82 -1.79 -9.38 3.27
C ALA A 82 -0.43 -9.10 2.59
N PHE A 83 -0.43 -8.28 1.52
CA PHE A 83 0.81 -7.85 0.87
C PHE A 83 1.75 -7.14 1.84
N LEU A 84 1.25 -6.18 2.63
CA LEU A 84 2.05 -5.43 3.61
C LEU A 84 2.66 -6.34 4.68
N ILE A 85 1.90 -7.33 5.18
CA ILE A 85 2.43 -8.32 6.14
C ILE A 85 3.58 -9.09 5.51
N ILE A 86 3.38 -9.65 4.31
CA ILE A 86 4.36 -10.46 3.62
C ILE A 86 5.64 -9.66 3.33
N VAL A 87 5.53 -8.49 2.71
CA VAL A 87 6.71 -7.70 2.34
C VAL A 87 7.45 -7.16 3.58
N THR A 88 6.72 -6.82 4.64
CA THR A 88 7.33 -6.35 5.88
C THR A 88 8.11 -7.47 6.58
N ALA A 89 7.54 -8.67 6.66
CA ALA A 89 8.19 -9.82 7.30
C ALA A 89 9.35 -10.37 6.49
N ILE A 90 9.22 -10.43 5.15
CA ILE A 90 10.17 -11.14 4.29
C ILE A 90 11.27 -10.23 3.74
N VAL A 91 10.95 -8.96 3.46
CA VAL A 91 11.89 -8.02 2.84
C VAL A 91 12.44 -7.04 3.86
N HIS A 92 11.56 -6.21 4.46
CA HIS A 92 12.00 -5.12 5.31
C HIS A 92 12.52 -5.58 6.69
N GLY A 93 11.93 -6.63 7.26
CA GLY A 93 12.38 -7.17 8.55
C GLY A 93 13.84 -7.64 8.50
N PRO A 94 14.19 -8.59 7.63
CA PRO A 94 15.59 -9.02 7.47
C PRO A 94 16.53 -7.90 7.03
N ALA A 95 16.09 -6.99 6.16
CA ALA A 95 16.90 -5.89 5.67
C ALA A 95 17.26 -4.82 6.73
N ILE A 96 16.58 -4.80 7.89
CA ILE A 96 16.99 -3.99 9.05
C ILE A 96 18.24 -4.58 9.71
N LEU A 97 18.39 -5.92 9.66
CA LEU A 97 19.46 -6.64 10.35
C LEU A 97 20.70 -6.86 9.48
N SER A 98 20.60 -6.67 8.17
CA SER A 98 21.68 -6.92 7.22
C SER A 98 21.69 -5.88 6.10
N THR A 99 22.89 -5.48 5.72
CA THR A 99 23.13 -4.58 4.58
C THR A 99 23.59 -5.42 3.40
N PRO A 100 22.95 -5.30 2.20
CA PRO A 100 23.39 -6.00 1.00
C PRO A 100 24.79 -5.56 0.55
N ASP A 101 25.57 -6.47 -0.03
CA ASP A 101 26.96 -6.24 -0.47
C ASP A 101 27.09 -5.14 -1.54
N PHE A 102 26.03 -4.85 -2.29
CA PHE A 102 26.04 -3.76 -3.28
C PHE A 102 25.90 -2.35 -2.66
N ILE A 103 25.61 -2.25 -1.35
CA ILE A 103 25.58 -0.98 -0.63
C ILE A 103 26.97 -0.68 -0.10
N LYS A 104 27.52 0.46 -0.48
CA LYS A 104 28.82 0.90 -0.03
C LYS A 104 28.81 1.19 1.48
N PRO A 105 29.91 0.93 2.22
CA PRO A 105 29.99 1.14 3.67
C PRO A 105 29.59 2.55 4.11
N GLU A 106 29.97 3.58 3.36
CA GLU A 106 29.61 4.97 3.65
C GLU A 106 28.10 5.27 3.55
N SER A 107 27.33 4.40 2.87
CA SER A 107 25.88 4.53 2.66
C SER A 107 25.05 3.55 3.50
N GLU A 108 25.67 2.74 4.35
CA GLU A 108 24.99 1.73 5.16
C GLU A 108 23.97 2.35 6.13
N TRP A 109 24.34 3.48 6.76
CA TRP A 109 23.42 4.20 7.65
C TRP A 109 22.14 4.66 6.94
N LEU A 110 22.25 5.08 5.67
CA LEU A 110 21.10 5.50 4.86
C LEU A 110 20.20 4.30 4.54
N TRP A 111 20.80 3.15 4.19
CA TRP A 111 20.08 1.89 3.99
C TRP A 111 19.27 1.51 5.23
N GLN A 112 19.90 1.52 6.40
CA GLN A 112 19.24 1.17 7.66
C GLN A 112 18.08 2.11 8.00
N ILE A 113 18.26 3.43 7.82
CA ILE A 113 17.17 4.40 8.02
C ILE A 113 16.02 4.11 7.05
N LEU A 114 16.32 3.87 5.77
CA LEU A 114 15.32 3.56 4.76
C LEU A 114 14.51 2.31 5.11
N GLN A 115 15.18 1.22 5.50
CA GLN A 115 14.50 -0.04 5.84
C GLN A 115 13.65 0.08 7.11
N ARG A 116 14.14 0.76 8.15
CA ARG A 116 13.35 1.07 9.35
C ARG A 116 12.12 1.92 9.03
N SER A 117 12.28 2.94 8.21
CA SER A 117 11.18 3.81 7.78
C SER A 117 10.13 3.02 6.98
N ASN A 118 10.55 2.16 6.06
CA ASN A 118 9.65 1.29 5.30
C ASN A 118 8.91 0.30 6.22
N TYR A 119 9.61 -0.29 7.19
CA TYR A 119 9.01 -1.20 8.17
C TYR A 119 7.89 -0.50 8.96
N VAL A 120 8.21 0.65 9.58
CA VAL A 120 7.24 1.41 10.41
C VAL A 120 6.08 1.91 9.55
N LYS A 121 6.36 2.46 8.36
CA LYS A 121 5.34 2.90 7.39
C LYS A 121 4.36 1.76 7.05
N ASN A 122 4.86 0.56 6.78
CA ASN A 122 4.01 -0.57 6.43
C ASN A 122 3.11 -1.00 7.60
N ILE A 123 3.61 -0.96 8.84
CA ILE A 123 2.79 -1.20 10.04
C ILE A 123 1.67 -0.15 10.17
N CYS A 124 1.98 1.13 9.94
CA CYS A 124 0.95 2.18 9.94
C CYS A 124 -0.11 1.95 8.86
N LEU A 125 0.31 1.62 7.63
CA LEU A 125 -0.61 1.31 6.52
C LEU A 125 -1.46 0.07 6.80
N LEU A 126 -0.89 -0.95 7.44
CA LEU A 126 -1.63 -2.13 7.89
C LEU A 126 -2.73 -1.77 8.89
N GLY A 127 -2.45 -0.86 9.85
CA GLY A 127 -3.46 -0.33 10.76
C GLY A 127 -4.63 0.32 10.02
N VAL A 128 -4.36 1.07 8.95
CA VAL A 128 -5.41 1.66 8.10
C VAL A 128 -6.18 0.57 7.34
N CYS A 129 -5.52 -0.47 6.82
CA CYS A 129 -6.21 -1.60 6.19
C CYS A 129 -7.17 -2.30 7.16
N LEU A 130 -6.77 -2.50 8.42
CA LEU A 130 -7.65 -3.05 9.46
C LEU A 130 -8.86 -2.15 9.72
N LEU A 131 -8.66 -0.83 9.78
CA LEU A 131 -9.76 0.12 9.95
C LEU A 131 -10.75 0.04 8.78
N LEU A 132 -10.25 -0.02 7.54
CA LEU A 132 -11.07 -0.16 6.33
C LEU A 132 -11.86 -1.49 6.34
N LEU A 133 -11.22 -2.57 6.74
CA LEU A 133 -11.85 -3.89 6.81
C LEU A 133 -13.03 -3.90 7.78
N LEU A 134 -12.88 -3.26 8.94
CA LEU A 134 -13.83 -3.35 10.04
C LEU A 134 -14.94 -2.29 9.95
N ASN A 135 -14.61 -1.06 9.59
CA ASN A 135 -15.47 0.11 9.83
C ASN A 135 -15.81 0.93 8.58
N TYR A 136 -15.32 0.56 7.39
CA TYR A 136 -15.56 1.39 6.21
C TYR A 136 -17.02 1.41 5.80
N GLN A 137 -17.54 2.64 5.57
CA GLN A 137 -18.82 2.93 4.96
C GLN A 137 -18.59 3.82 3.74
N PRO A 138 -19.08 3.45 2.55
CA PRO A 138 -18.81 4.19 1.32
C PRO A 138 -19.46 5.58 1.36
N GLY A 139 -18.67 6.63 1.12
CA GLY A 139 -19.16 7.98 0.92
C GLY A 139 -19.91 8.11 -0.41
N LYS A 140 -20.72 9.19 -0.57
CA LYS A 140 -21.55 9.42 -1.76
C LYS A 140 -20.74 9.53 -3.07
N TRP A 141 -19.46 9.91 -2.99
CA TRP A 141 -18.56 10.05 -4.13
C TRP A 141 -17.73 8.79 -4.39
N SER A 142 -18.23 7.62 -3.99
CA SER A 142 -17.63 6.32 -4.27
C SER A 142 -18.36 5.62 -5.41
N LEU A 143 -17.64 4.78 -6.15
CA LEU A 143 -18.22 3.95 -7.21
C LEU A 143 -19.30 3.01 -6.64
N GLU A 144 -19.06 2.48 -5.45
CA GLU A 144 -20.04 1.60 -4.77
C GLU A 144 -21.35 2.32 -4.50
N ALA A 145 -21.32 3.57 -4.01
CA ALA A 145 -22.52 4.37 -3.79
C ALA A 145 -23.23 4.74 -5.10
N TRP A 146 -22.49 4.95 -6.18
CA TRP A 146 -23.04 5.23 -7.50
C TRP A 146 -23.74 4.00 -8.09
N LEU A 147 -23.16 2.81 -7.99
CA LEU A 147 -23.77 1.55 -8.42
C LEU A 147 -25.07 1.25 -7.67
N ARG A 148 -25.06 1.36 -6.34
CA ARG A 148 -26.27 1.14 -5.50
C ARG A 148 -27.44 2.08 -5.87
N ARG A 149 -27.16 3.31 -6.33
CA ARG A 149 -28.21 4.25 -6.77
C ARG A 149 -28.82 3.88 -8.12
N LYS A 150 -28.14 3.11 -8.95
CA LYS A 150 -28.67 2.65 -10.24
C LYS A 150 -29.56 1.39 -10.12
N GLU A 151 -29.44 0.68 -9.00
CA GLU A 151 -30.24 -0.52 -8.72
C GLU A 151 -31.57 -0.23 -8.01
N GLN A 152 -31.77 1.02 -7.59
CA GLN A 152 -33.02 1.53 -6.99
C GLN A 152 -33.90 2.25 -8.03
#